data_cc591e49a33ce9c939a95c85dbfcab15
#
_entry.id   cc591e49a33ce9c939a95c85dbfcab15
#
_cell.length_a   1.000
_cell.length_b   1.000
_cell.length_c   1.000
_cell.angle_alpha   90.00
_cell.angle_beta   90.00
_cell.angle_gamma   90.00
#
_symmetry.space_group_name_H-M   'P 1'
#
loop_
_entity.id
_entity.type
_entity.pdbx_description
1 polymer ?
#
loop_
_entity_poly.entity_id
_entity_poly.type
_entity_poly.pdbx_seq_one_letter_code
_entity_poly.pdbx_strand_id
1 'polypeptide(L)'
;MIYIVYTILMTLCLLSLHLIYSLRERRAFDWIGLGFLGVAGIHVIYNSLFRSTYVDNVLMYKITPFEFLYGPLLYLECVISDKKKLSYWHLFHFVPFGLACVSYFIILFASEKTFLTIFYDLHDYLVACSWLIYSITIWCHMALNQNREQYRSKGLYWIATAGGLSALTVLVIDVFDVDDESKRSLTNLSNFVMFIPVIITSGFLYLYYFKLLFLKPDKVNEKLAGEEYMGYKSSFLNSVQLEAYAMKITKYLNTDTYLDITFSLEILSRDTRIPKHHLSQVFTRYFKCNFTKYINLLRIDYACMILEQQDFSDNVDNLVEKCGFKSKASFYRNFNLLRGCTPLEYRQSWIVNQLSSESNDLSHD
;
A
#
# COMPACT_ATOMS: atom_id res chain seq x y z
N MET A 1 15.82 19.49 -17.72
CA MET A 1 14.53 18.79 -17.56
C MET A 1 14.71 17.37 -16.99
N ILE A 2 15.52 16.49 -17.56
CA ILE A 2 15.66 15.08 -17.12
C ILE A 2 16.14 14.93 -15.66
N TYR A 3 17.03 15.79 -15.15
CA TYR A 3 17.46 15.73 -13.75
C TYR A 3 16.34 16.02 -12.76
N ILE A 4 15.35 16.84 -13.13
CA ILE A 4 14.15 17.05 -12.31
C ILE A 4 13.36 15.75 -12.19
N VAL A 5 13.22 15.01 -13.30
CA VAL A 5 12.58 13.69 -13.32
C VAL A 5 13.31 12.70 -12.41
N TYR A 6 14.64 12.65 -12.52
CA TYR A 6 15.47 11.79 -11.67
C TYR A 6 15.33 12.14 -10.19
N THR A 7 15.28 13.43 -9.86
CA THR A 7 15.08 13.87 -8.46
C THR A 7 13.71 13.47 -7.94
N ILE A 8 12.66 13.68 -8.72
CA ILE A 8 11.28 13.27 -8.35
C ILE A 8 11.22 11.77 -8.14
N LEU A 9 11.73 10.98 -9.09
CA LEU A 9 11.70 9.53 -9.02
C LEU A 9 12.49 9.00 -7.82
N MET A 10 13.70 9.53 -7.59
CA MET A 10 14.54 9.17 -6.44
C MET A 10 13.83 9.49 -5.11
N THR A 11 13.21 10.67 -5.02
CA THR A 11 12.46 11.07 -3.82
C THR A 11 11.28 10.11 -3.55
N LEU A 12 10.50 9.78 -4.59
CA LEU A 12 9.41 8.81 -4.47
C LEU A 12 9.91 7.42 -4.07
N CYS A 13 11.02 6.96 -4.65
CA CYS A 13 11.62 5.68 -4.29
C CYS A 13 12.04 5.66 -2.81
N LEU A 14 12.78 6.67 -2.34
CA LEU A 14 13.25 6.73 -0.96
C LEU A 14 12.09 6.81 0.04
N LEU A 15 11.10 7.65 -0.23
CA LEU A 15 9.91 7.75 0.63
C LEU A 15 9.13 6.43 0.67
N SER A 16 8.94 5.78 -0.49
CA SER A 16 8.24 4.49 -0.56
C SER A 16 9.01 3.38 0.16
N LEU A 17 10.33 3.31 -0.01
CA LEU A 17 11.21 2.38 0.69
C LEU A 17 11.12 2.58 2.20
N HIS A 18 11.15 3.83 2.68
CA HIS A 18 11.00 4.15 4.09
C HIS A 18 9.64 3.65 4.65
N LEU A 19 8.53 3.88 3.92
CA LEU A 19 7.21 3.41 4.33
C LEU A 19 7.11 1.88 4.36
N ILE A 20 7.66 1.18 3.36
CA ILE A 20 7.68 -0.29 3.33
C ILE A 20 8.55 -0.83 4.48
N TYR A 21 9.69 -0.18 4.76
CA TYR A 21 10.55 -0.57 5.87
C TYR A 21 9.87 -0.43 7.23
N SER A 22 8.98 0.56 7.37
CA SER A 22 8.19 0.80 8.59
C SER A 22 7.07 -0.23 8.82
N LEU A 23 6.79 -1.12 7.85
CA LEU A 23 5.84 -2.21 8.05
C LEU A 23 6.38 -3.22 9.07
N ARG A 24 5.53 -3.62 10.01
CA ARG A 24 5.86 -4.64 11.03
C ARG A 24 6.06 -6.03 10.40
N GLU A 25 5.24 -6.36 9.40
CA GLU A 25 5.32 -7.63 8.65
C GLU A 25 5.24 -7.33 7.16
N ARG A 26 6.09 -7.98 6.36
CA ARG A 26 6.16 -7.81 4.91
C ARG A 26 5.62 -9.04 4.21
N ARG A 27 4.76 -8.81 3.23
CA ARG A 27 4.18 -9.83 2.35
C ARG A 27 5.01 -9.96 1.08
N ALA A 28 4.74 -11.01 0.30
CA ALA A 28 5.40 -11.21 -1.00
C ALA A 28 5.26 -10.00 -1.94
N PHE A 29 4.10 -9.34 -1.94
CA PHE A 29 3.88 -8.10 -2.68
C PHE A 29 4.86 -6.98 -2.26
N ASP A 30 5.09 -6.81 -0.97
CA ASP A 30 5.97 -5.77 -0.44
C ASP A 30 7.43 -6.02 -0.83
N TRP A 31 7.86 -7.27 -0.91
CA TRP A 31 9.19 -7.65 -1.39
C TRP A 31 9.39 -7.37 -2.88
N ILE A 32 8.36 -7.57 -3.71
CA ILE A 32 8.43 -7.21 -5.14
C ILE A 32 8.44 -5.70 -5.31
N GLY A 33 7.62 -4.98 -4.56
CA GLY A 33 7.64 -3.52 -4.53
C GLY A 33 9.00 -2.96 -4.12
N LEU A 34 9.66 -3.56 -3.10
CA LEU A 34 11.05 -3.24 -2.73
C LEU A 34 12.01 -3.47 -3.89
N GLY A 35 11.88 -4.61 -4.58
CA GLY A 35 12.67 -4.94 -5.77
C GLY A 35 12.49 -3.91 -6.88
N PHE A 36 11.25 -3.53 -7.19
CA PHE A 36 10.93 -2.51 -8.19
C PHE A 36 11.56 -1.15 -7.86
N LEU A 37 11.38 -0.68 -6.63
CA LEU A 37 11.91 0.60 -6.17
C LEU A 37 13.44 0.59 -6.12
N GLY A 38 14.05 -0.53 -5.74
CA GLY A 38 15.50 -0.74 -5.76
C GLY A 38 16.06 -0.64 -7.17
N VAL A 39 15.47 -1.33 -8.15
CA VAL A 39 15.83 -1.24 -9.57
C VAL A 39 15.68 0.19 -10.08
N ALA A 40 14.56 0.86 -9.79
CA ALA A 40 14.31 2.23 -10.21
C ALA A 40 15.35 3.19 -9.63
N GLY A 41 15.70 3.07 -8.36
CA GLY A 41 16.74 3.87 -7.70
C GLY A 41 18.13 3.64 -8.31
N ILE A 42 18.54 2.38 -8.52
CA ILE A 42 19.80 2.03 -9.16
C ILE A 42 19.84 2.58 -10.59
N HIS A 43 18.77 2.44 -11.36
CA HIS A 43 18.66 2.93 -12.73
C HIS A 43 18.84 4.47 -12.78
N VAL A 44 18.20 5.22 -11.88
CA VAL A 44 18.35 6.68 -11.80
C VAL A 44 19.78 7.08 -11.42
N ILE A 45 20.37 6.42 -10.44
CA ILE A 45 21.78 6.70 -10.04
C ILE A 45 22.71 6.42 -11.21
N TYR A 46 22.55 5.27 -11.85
CA TYR A 46 23.33 4.89 -13.01
C TYR A 46 23.25 5.96 -14.11
N ASN A 47 22.04 6.29 -14.56
CA ASN A 47 21.85 7.28 -15.63
C ASN A 47 22.36 8.67 -15.25
N SER A 48 22.23 9.07 -13.99
CA SER A 48 22.74 10.36 -13.51
C SER A 48 24.27 10.42 -13.56
N LEU A 49 24.94 9.37 -13.08
CA LEU A 49 26.40 9.28 -13.07
C LEU A 49 26.99 9.22 -14.48
N PHE A 50 26.47 8.32 -15.32
CA PHE A 50 27.00 8.15 -16.67
C PHE A 50 26.73 9.36 -17.56
N ARG A 51 25.57 10.00 -17.43
CA ARG A 51 25.24 11.22 -18.17
C ARG A 51 26.14 12.41 -17.77
N SER A 52 26.56 12.49 -16.51
CA SER A 52 27.46 13.56 -16.06
C SER A 52 28.92 13.34 -16.44
N THR A 53 29.34 12.07 -16.54
CA THR A 53 30.73 11.70 -16.74
C THR A 53 31.08 11.51 -18.23
N TYR A 54 30.14 11.04 -19.03
CA TYR A 54 30.33 10.68 -20.44
C TYR A 54 29.38 11.46 -21.35
N VAL A 55 29.50 12.81 -21.34
CA VAL A 55 28.64 13.71 -22.13
C VAL A 55 28.69 13.37 -23.63
N ASP A 56 29.84 12.93 -24.14
CA ASP A 56 30.05 12.60 -25.55
C ASP A 56 29.61 11.17 -25.92
N ASN A 57 29.35 10.31 -24.94
CA ASN A 57 29.00 8.92 -25.16
C ASN A 57 27.55 8.62 -24.73
N VAL A 58 26.62 9.27 -25.45
CA VAL A 58 25.17 9.22 -25.21
C VAL A 58 24.66 7.76 -25.19
N LEU A 59 25.30 6.88 -25.93
CA LEU A 59 24.89 5.48 -26.06
C LEU A 59 24.98 4.71 -24.71
N MET A 60 25.97 4.97 -23.88
CA MET A 60 26.20 4.18 -22.67
C MET A 60 25.12 4.29 -21.60
N TYR A 61 24.50 5.45 -21.43
CA TYR A 61 23.42 5.61 -20.45
C TYR A 61 22.02 5.35 -21.02
N LYS A 62 21.90 5.17 -22.33
CA LYS A 62 20.62 4.87 -23.00
C LYS A 62 20.34 3.40 -23.14
N ILE A 63 21.36 2.55 -23.23
CA ILE A 63 21.21 1.09 -23.46
C ILE A 63 21.29 0.35 -22.11
N THR A 64 20.50 0.77 -21.12
CA THR A 64 20.58 0.13 -19.82
C THR A 64 19.71 -1.14 -19.78
N PRO A 65 20.18 -2.24 -19.22
CA PRO A 65 19.39 -3.48 -19.13
C PRO A 65 18.21 -3.35 -18.13
N PHE A 66 18.20 -2.34 -17.25
CA PHE A 66 17.21 -2.19 -16.18
C PHE A 66 15.77 -2.08 -16.69
N GLU A 67 15.57 -1.56 -17.90
CA GLU A 67 14.25 -1.36 -18.50
C GLU A 67 13.52 -2.68 -18.74
N PHE A 68 14.24 -3.77 -18.96
CA PHE A 68 13.68 -5.12 -19.10
C PHE A 68 13.20 -5.72 -17.77
N LEU A 69 13.51 -5.14 -16.62
CA LEU A 69 13.03 -5.62 -15.32
C LEU A 69 11.65 -5.10 -14.94
N TYR A 70 11.26 -3.93 -15.43
CA TYR A 70 10.02 -3.29 -14.99
C TYR A 70 8.77 -4.11 -15.36
N GLY A 71 8.70 -4.60 -16.59
CA GLY A 71 7.59 -5.44 -17.06
C GLY A 71 7.40 -6.71 -16.21
N PRO A 72 8.43 -7.56 -16.06
CA PRO A 72 8.38 -8.73 -15.19
C PRO A 72 7.98 -8.43 -13.75
N LEU A 73 8.54 -7.37 -13.14
CA LEU A 73 8.22 -7.01 -11.75
C LEU A 73 6.75 -6.59 -11.59
N LEU A 74 6.22 -5.78 -12.51
CA LEU A 74 4.80 -5.40 -12.52
C LEU A 74 3.88 -6.61 -12.73
N TYR A 75 4.27 -7.53 -13.61
CA TYR A 75 3.54 -8.78 -13.82
C TYR A 75 3.50 -9.65 -12.55
N LEU A 76 4.64 -9.77 -11.85
CA LEU A 76 4.70 -10.49 -10.58
C LEU A 76 3.84 -9.85 -9.49
N GLU A 77 3.80 -8.51 -9.42
CA GLU A 77 2.89 -7.80 -8.52
C GLU A 77 1.42 -8.14 -8.83
N CYS A 78 1.07 -8.25 -10.13
CA CYS A 78 -0.26 -8.65 -10.56
C CYS A 78 -0.61 -10.08 -10.12
N VAL A 79 0.28 -11.05 -10.36
CA VAL A 79 0.10 -12.46 -10.00
C VAL A 79 -0.09 -12.64 -8.49
N ILE A 80 0.74 -11.97 -7.69
CA ILE A 80 0.64 -12.05 -6.22
C ILE A 80 -0.61 -11.33 -5.71
N SER A 81 -1.01 -10.23 -6.35
CA SER A 81 -2.24 -9.51 -6.00
C SER A 81 -3.47 -10.41 -6.10
N ASP A 82 -3.46 -11.38 -7.01
CA ASP A 82 -4.52 -12.39 -7.18
C ASP A 82 -4.37 -13.61 -6.26
N LYS A 83 -3.51 -13.55 -5.25
CA LYS A 83 -3.23 -14.65 -4.29
C LYS A 83 -2.71 -15.93 -4.95
N LYS A 84 -2.19 -15.87 -6.16
CA LYS A 84 -1.53 -17.01 -6.82
C LYS A 84 -0.14 -17.21 -6.22
N LYS A 85 0.24 -18.47 -6.03
CA LYS A 85 1.60 -18.80 -5.59
C LYS A 85 2.58 -18.56 -6.73
N LEU A 86 3.74 -17.96 -6.41
CA LEU A 86 4.84 -17.87 -7.36
C LEU A 86 5.38 -19.27 -7.64
N SER A 87 5.56 -19.57 -8.93
CA SER A 87 6.21 -20.77 -9.42
C SER A 87 7.57 -20.41 -9.99
N TYR A 88 8.51 -21.35 -10.02
CA TYR A 88 9.82 -21.18 -10.65
C TYR A 88 9.73 -20.79 -12.14
N TRP A 89 8.64 -21.12 -12.83
CA TRP A 89 8.38 -20.69 -14.21
C TRP A 89 8.34 -19.17 -14.37
N HIS A 90 8.01 -18.42 -13.34
CA HIS A 90 8.04 -16.95 -13.40
C HIS A 90 9.46 -16.39 -13.53
N LEU A 91 10.51 -17.17 -13.25
CA LEU A 91 11.89 -16.77 -13.47
C LEU A 91 12.23 -16.59 -14.96
N PHE A 92 11.53 -17.28 -15.87
CA PHE A 92 11.72 -17.12 -17.31
C PHE A 92 11.41 -15.69 -17.80
N HIS A 93 10.57 -14.95 -17.10
CA HIS A 93 10.30 -13.55 -17.40
C HIS A 93 11.54 -12.65 -17.24
N PHE A 94 12.58 -13.10 -16.53
CA PHE A 94 13.83 -12.35 -16.35
C PHE A 94 14.91 -12.71 -17.37
N VAL A 95 14.67 -13.67 -18.26
CA VAL A 95 15.61 -14.06 -19.33
C VAL A 95 15.95 -12.87 -20.25
N PRO A 96 15.00 -12.03 -20.70
CA PRO A 96 15.31 -10.85 -21.52
C PRO A 96 16.30 -9.90 -20.83
N PHE A 97 16.13 -9.68 -19.52
CA PHE A 97 17.08 -8.89 -18.72
C PHE A 97 18.49 -9.51 -18.71
N GLY A 98 18.58 -10.83 -18.49
CA GLY A 98 19.87 -11.52 -18.51
C GLY A 98 20.59 -11.40 -19.86
N LEU A 99 19.85 -11.56 -20.96
CA LEU A 99 20.37 -11.37 -22.32
C LEU A 99 20.80 -9.90 -22.55
N ALA A 100 20.01 -8.93 -22.10
CA ALA A 100 20.34 -7.50 -22.18
C ALA A 100 21.62 -7.17 -21.40
N CYS A 101 21.81 -7.77 -20.21
CA CYS A 101 23.07 -7.62 -19.45
C CYS A 101 24.27 -8.15 -20.23
N VAL A 102 24.18 -9.36 -20.81
CA VAL A 102 25.27 -9.94 -21.62
C VAL A 102 25.58 -9.05 -22.82
N SER A 103 24.55 -8.63 -23.55
CA SER A 103 24.71 -7.72 -24.70
C SER A 103 25.35 -6.40 -24.30
N TYR A 104 24.92 -5.83 -23.18
CA TYR A 104 25.46 -4.60 -22.63
C TYR A 104 26.97 -4.74 -22.31
N PHE A 105 27.38 -5.84 -21.67
CA PHE A 105 28.79 -6.13 -21.42
C PHE A 105 29.62 -6.26 -22.70
N ILE A 106 29.10 -6.94 -23.72
CA ILE A 106 29.77 -7.06 -25.02
C ILE A 106 29.99 -5.68 -25.64
N ILE A 107 28.98 -4.82 -25.57
CA ILE A 107 29.03 -3.46 -26.15
C ILE A 107 30.04 -2.57 -25.44
N LEU A 108 30.20 -2.70 -24.12
CA LEU A 108 31.18 -1.92 -23.37
C LEU A 108 32.63 -2.12 -23.89
N PHE A 109 32.91 -3.27 -24.50
CA PHE A 109 34.22 -3.62 -25.07
C PHE A 109 34.26 -3.53 -26.59
N ALA A 110 33.11 -3.25 -27.26
CA ALA A 110 33.06 -3.12 -28.72
C ALA A 110 33.56 -1.75 -29.15
N SER A 111 34.46 -1.71 -30.13
CA SER A 111 35.05 -0.47 -30.65
C SER A 111 34.37 0.05 -31.92
N GLU A 112 33.48 -0.71 -32.54
CA GLU A 112 32.84 -0.33 -33.81
C GLU A 112 31.55 0.49 -33.61
N LYS A 113 31.57 1.73 -34.11
CA LYS A 113 30.44 2.66 -34.01
C LYS A 113 29.15 2.15 -34.70
N THR A 114 29.28 1.48 -35.83
CA THR A 114 28.14 0.96 -36.61
C THR A 114 27.35 -0.09 -35.82
N PHE A 115 28.06 -1.00 -35.13
CA PHE A 115 27.43 -2.01 -34.28
C PHE A 115 26.66 -1.39 -33.12
N LEU A 116 27.22 -0.33 -32.51
CA LEU A 116 26.60 0.40 -31.42
C LEU A 116 25.28 1.07 -31.84
N THR A 117 25.22 1.63 -33.05
CA THR A 117 23.99 2.30 -33.54
C THR A 117 22.86 1.29 -33.79
N ILE A 118 23.17 0.18 -34.51
CA ILE A 118 22.19 -0.89 -34.74
C ILE A 118 21.66 -1.48 -33.45
N PHE A 119 22.53 -1.70 -32.48
CA PHE A 119 22.12 -2.24 -31.19
C PHE A 119 21.23 -1.25 -30.42
N TYR A 120 21.53 0.04 -30.50
CA TYR A 120 20.72 1.09 -29.88
C TYR A 120 19.28 1.08 -30.39
N ASP A 121 19.10 1.12 -31.72
CA ASP A 121 17.77 1.10 -32.32
C ASP A 121 17.02 -0.18 -31.95
N LEU A 122 17.71 -1.34 -32.01
CA LEU A 122 17.12 -2.63 -31.62
C LEU A 122 16.72 -2.69 -30.14
N HIS A 123 17.53 -2.08 -29.25
CA HIS A 123 17.27 -2.05 -27.81
C HIS A 123 15.95 -1.33 -27.51
N ASP A 124 15.75 -0.13 -28.05
CA ASP A 124 14.54 0.68 -27.80
C ASP A 124 13.27 -0.05 -28.29
N TYR A 125 13.33 -0.70 -29.48
CA TYR A 125 12.25 -1.55 -29.98
C TYR A 125 11.96 -2.74 -29.03
N LEU A 126 12.99 -3.45 -28.58
CA LEU A 126 12.82 -4.60 -27.69
C LEU A 126 12.23 -4.19 -26.33
N VAL A 127 12.66 -3.06 -25.78
CA VAL A 127 12.12 -2.51 -24.55
C VAL A 127 10.65 -2.13 -24.74
N ALA A 128 10.32 -1.40 -25.79
CA ALA A 128 8.94 -1.02 -26.10
C ALA A 128 8.04 -2.25 -26.30
N CYS A 129 8.49 -3.26 -27.06
CA CYS A 129 7.79 -4.53 -27.22
C CYS A 129 7.58 -5.25 -25.89
N SER A 130 8.61 -5.31 -25.05
CA SER A 130 8.52 -5.89 -23.69
C SER A 130 7.43 -5.21 -22.86
N TRP A 131 7.42 -3.88 -22.82
CA TRP A 131 6.41 -3.11 -22.07
C TRP A 131 5.00 -3.33 -22.62
N LEU A 132 4.82 -3.40 -23.94
CA LEU A 132 3.52 -3.71 -24.56
C LEU A 132 3.03 -5.11 -24.18
N ILE A 133 3.90 -6.12 -24.29
CA ILE A 133 3.55 -7.51 -23.95
C ILE A 133 3.09 -7.59 -22.49
N TYR A 134 3.83 -7.01 -21.55
CA TYR A 134 3.46 -7.03 -20.14
C TYR A 134 2.20 -6.21 -19.86
N SER A 135 2.02 -5.05 -20.49
CA SER A 135 0.81 -4.25 -20.38
C SER A 135 -0.43 -5.02 -20.82
N ILE A 136 -0.37 -5.66 -22.00
CA ILE A 136 -1.46 -6.51 -22.52
C ILE A 136 -1.70 -7.71 -21.59
N THR A 137 -0.64 -8.36 -21.13
CA THR A 137 -0.75 -9.53 -20.23
C THR A 137 -1.44 -9.15 -18.91
N ILE A 138 -1.08 -8.02 -18.31
CA ILE A 138 -1.70 -7.51 -17.08
C ILE A 138 -3.18 -7.14 -17.36
N TRP A 139 -3.47 -6.51 -18.49
CA TRP A 139 -4.83 -6.18 -18.89
C TRP A 139 -5.71 -7.42 -19.08
N CYS A 140 -5.22 -8.43 -19.81
CA CYS A 140 -5.93 -9.69 -20.03
C CYS A 140 -6.15 -10.42 -18.69
N HIS A 141 -5.12 -10.46 -17.85
CA HIS A 141 -5.22 -11.10 -16.52
C HIS A 141 -6.28 -10.42 -15.65
N MET A 142 -6.35 -9.11 -15.67
CA MET A 142 -7.34 -8.35 -14.90
C MET A 142 -8.76 -8.40 -15.52
N ALA A 143 -8.87 -8.52 -16.83
CA ALA A 143 -10.17 -8.68 -17.49
C ALA A 143 -10.81 -10.03 -17.20
N LEU A 144 -9.99 -11.10 -17.07
CA LEU A 144 -10.44 -12.46 -16.78
C LEU A 144 -10.78 -12.66 -15.30
N ASN A 145 -10.18 -11.89 -14.40
CA ASN A 145 -10.39 -12.02 -12.96
C ASN A 145 -11.41 -10.99 -12.46
N GLN A 146 -12.57 -11.43 -11.99
CA GLN A 146 -13.69 -10.58 -11.57
C GLN A 146 -13.48 -9.78 -10.28
N ASN A 147 -12.37 -9.94 -9.57
CA ASN A 147 -12.06 -9.22 -8.32
C ASN A 147 -11.63 -7.75 -8.55
N ARG A 148 -12.47 -6.98 -9.29
CA ARG A 148 -12.21 -5.60 -9.69
C ARG A 148 -12.24 -4.56 -8.56
N GLU A 149 -12.70 -4.91 -7.37
CA GLU A 149 -12.94 -3.92 -6.30
C GLU A 149 -11.71 -3.60 -5.44
N GLN A 150 -10.63 -4.34 -5.58
CA GLN A 150 -9.45 -4.14 -4.77
C GLN A 150 -8.64 -2.93 -5.26
N TYR A 151 -8.33 -1.96 -4.39
CA TYR A 151 -7.54 -0.76 -4.70
C TYR A 151 -6.21 -1.08 -5.43
N ARG A 152 -5.58 -2.19 -5.10
CA ARG A 152 -4.36 -2.73 -5.74
C ARG A 152 -4.56 -3.04 -7.22
N SER A 153 -5.62 -3.73 -7.58
CA SER A 153 -5.92 -4.10 -8.97
C SER A 153 -6.20 -2.87 -9.83
N LYS A 154 -6.93 -1.89 -9.30
CA LYS A 154 -7.17 -0.62 -10.01
C LYS A 154 -5.87 0.14 -10.29
N GLY A 155 -4.94 0.18 -9.32
CA GLY A 155 -3.63 0.81 -9.50
C GLY A 155 -2.81 0.13 -10.60
N LEU A 156 -2.69 -1.19 -10.56
CA LEU A 156 -1.96 -1.96 -11.59
C LEU A 156 -2.56 -1.78 -13.00
N TYR A 157 -3.88 -1.65 -13.11
CA TYR A 157 -4.54 -1.35 -14.38
C TYR A 157 -4.04 -0.02 -14.97
N TRP A 158 -4.03 1.05 -14.18
CA TRP A 158 -3.56 2.36 -14.64
C TRP A 158 -2.06 2.37 -14.97
N ILE A 159 -1.25 1.64 -14.20
CA ILE A 159 0.18 1.48 -14.47
C ILE A 159 0.40 0.75 -15.80
N ALA A 160 -0.31 -0.36 -16.04
CA ALA A 160 -0.23 -1.10 -17.29
C ALA A 160 -0.68 -0.25 -18.48
N THR A 161 -1.73 0.56 -18.31
CA THR A 161 -2.20 1.50 -19.34
C THR A 161 -1.12 2.53 -19.67
N ALA A 162 -0.51 3.15 -18.66
CA ALA A 162 0.56 4.11 -18.85
C ALA A 162 1.79 3.48 -19.54
N GLY A 163 2.17 2.25 -19.13
CA GLY A 163 3.25 1.49 -19.76
C GLY A 163 2.99 1.20 -21.26
N GLY A 164 1.80 0.73 -21.57
CA GLY A 164 1.40 0.46 -22.96
C GLY A 164 1.37 1.73 -23.83
N LEU A 165 0.83 2.84 -23.31
CA LEU A 165 0.82 4.12 -24.03
C LEU A 165 2.24 4.66 -24.22
N SER A 166 3.11 4.57 -23.22
CA SER A 166 4.52 4.99 -23.34
C SER A 166 5.25 4.17 -24.40
N ALA A 167 5.06 2.86 -24.42
CA ALA A 167 5.66 1.98 -25.42
C ALA A 167 5.17 2.29 -26.83
N LEU A 168 3.87 2.51 -27.01
CA LEU A 168 3.32 2.93 -28.31
C LEU A 168 3.87 4.28 -28.78
N THR A 169 4.04 5.24 -27.88
CA THR A 169 4.62 6.54 -28.21
C THR A 169 6.05 6.39 -28.71
N VAL A 170 6.87 5.55 -28.06
CA VAL A 170 8.24 5.27 -28.51
C VAL A 170 8.25 4.66 -29.90
N LEU A 171 7.45 3.62 -30.15
CA LEU A 171 7.35 2.96 -31.45
C LEU A 171 6.89 3.91 -32.56
N VAL A 172 5.99 4.85 -32.25
CA VAL A 172 5.52 5.83 -33.20
C VAL A 172 6.61 6.86 -33.53
N ILE A 173 7.33 7.36 -32.51
CA ILE A 173 8.43 8.32 -32.69
C ILE A 173 9.49 7.77 -33.64
N ASP A 174 9.84 6.50 -33.51
CA ASP A 174 10.89 5.87 -34.31
C ASP A 174 10.48 5.64 -35.79
N VAL A 175 9.17 5.69 -36.09
CA VAL A 175 8.68 5.55 -37.47
C VAL A 175 8.86 6.86 -38.27
N PHE A 176 8.94 8.01 -37.61
CA PHE A 176 9.13 9.28 -38.29
C PHE A 176 10.58 9.45 -38.73
N ASP A 177 10.80 9.45 -40.03
CA ASP A 177 12.10 9.78 -40.62
C ASP A 177 12.28 11.31 -40.65
N VAL A 178 13.06 11.81 -39.65
CA VAL A 178 13.32 13.25 -39.45
C VAL A 178 14.81 13.53 -39.51
N ASP A 179 15.17 14.79 -39.76
CA ASP A 179 16.55 15.27 -39.74
C ASP A 179 17.26 15.00 -38.42
N ASP A 180 18.59 14.99 -38.40
CA ASP A 180 19.42 14.61 -37.25
C ASP A 180 19.15 15.43 -35.98
N GLU A 181 18.81 16.72 -36.10
CA GLU A 181 18.52 17.60 -34.96
C GLU A 181 17.15 17.24 -34.34
N SER A 182 16.13 17.06 -35.20
CA SER A 182 14.81 16.61 -34.79
C SER A 182 14.85 15.19 -34.20
N LYS A 183 15.63 14.28 -34.80
CA LYS A 183 15.85 12.93 -34.27
C LYS A 183 16.46 12.96 -32.88
N ARG A 184 17.44 13.80 -32.59
CA ARG A 184 18.02 14.00 -31.25
C ARG A 184 16.98 14.51 -30.24
N SER A 185 16.14 15.44 -30.64
CA SER A 185 15.05 15.96 -29.80
C SER A 185 14.01 14.90 -29.50
N LEU A 186 13.56 14.14 -30.50
CA LEU A 186 12.59 13.06 -30.37
C LEU A 186 13.13 11.91 -29.49
N THR A 187 14.41 11.57 -29.63
CA THR A 187 15.05 10.54 -28.78
C THR A 187 15.11 10.98 -27.31
N ASN A 188 15.35 12.27 -27.05
CA ASN A 188 15.26 12.78 -25.66
C ASN A 188 13.83 12.72 -25.11
N LEU A 189 12.83 12.95 -25.95
CA LEU A 189 11.41 12.84 -25.61
C LEU A 189 11.04 11.37 -25.32
N SER A 190 11.46 10.43 -26.16
CA SER A 190 11.27 8.99 -26.00
C SER A 190 11.79 8.52 -24.63
N ASN A 191 13.04 8.85 -24.30
CA ASN A 191 13.63 8.53 -23.00
C ASN A 191 12.84 9.14 -21.82
N PHE A 192 12.30 10.35 -21.98
CA PHE A 192 11.47 10.96 -20.95
C PHE A 192 10.13 10.18 -20.78
N VAL A 193 9.50 9.83 -21.86
CA VAL A 193 8.22 9.11 -21.89
C VAL A 193 8.34 7.74 -21.21
N MET A 194 9.46 7.04 -21.39
CA MET A 194 9.71 5.74 -20.74
C MET A 194 9.80 5.81 -19.21
N PHE A 195 10.16 6.95 -18.63
CA PHE A 195 10.14 7.11 -17.16
C PHE A 195 8.75 7.38 -16.58
N ILE A 196 7.76 7.76 -17.38
CA ILE A 196 6.40 8.06 -16.91
C ILE A 196 5.78 6.88 -16.16
N PRO A 197 5.76 5.64 -16.68
CA PRO A 197 5.19 4.50 -15.98
C PRO A 197 5.93 4.18 -14.67
N VAL A 198 7.25 4.38 -14.65
CA VAL A 198 8.08 4.15 -13.45
C VAL A 198 7.75 5.16 -12.36
N ILE A 199 7.54 6.43 -12.72
CA ILE A 199 7.08 7.48 -11.80
C ILE A 199 5.68 7.17 -11.28
N ILE A 200 4.74 6.79 -12.15
CA ILE A 200 3.36 6.42 -11.77
C ILE A 200 3.38 5.23 -10.81
N THR A 201 4.19 4.21 -11.08
CA THR A 201 4.33 3.04 -10.20
C THR A 201 4.90 3.41 -8.84
N SER A 202 5.99 4.19 -8.81
CA SER A 202 6.61 4.64 -7.57
C SER A 202 5.66 5.52 -6.75
N GLY A 203 4.92 6.43 -7.40
CA GLY A 203 3.88 7.25 -6.78
C GLY A 203 2.69 6.43 -6.27
N PHE A 204 2.27 5.42 -7.02
CA PHE A 204 1.22 4.48 -6.57
C PHE A 204 1.66 3.69 -5.34
N LEU A 205 2.87 3.14 -5.32
CA LEU A 205 3.41 2.44 -4.16
C LEU A 205 3.50 3.37 -2.94
N TYR A 206 3.99 4.60 -3.13
CA TYR A 206 4.01 5.60 -2.07
C TYR A 206 2.62 5.86 -1.49
N LEU A 207 1.63 6.17 -2.32
CA LEU A 207 0.25 6.43 -1.87
C LEU A 207 -0.41 5.20 -1.26
N TYR A 208 -0.10 4.01 -1.78
CA TYR A 208 -0.60 2.74 -1.24
C TYR A 208 -0.10 2.52 0.19
N TYR A 209 1.23 2.63 0.43
CA TYR A 209 1.81 2.43 1.75
C TYR A 209 1.50 3.56 2.71
N PHE A 210 1.44 4.81 2.24
CA PHE A 210 0.97 5.94 3.03
C PHE A 210 -0.46 5.71 3.54
N LYS A 211 -1.37 5.33 2.63
CA LYS A 211 -2.75 5.01 3.01
C LYS A 211 -2.84 3.82 3.95
N LEU A 212 -2.00 2.82 3.76
CA LEU A 212 -1.92 1.64 4.60
C LEU A 212 -1.52 1.98 6.04
N LEU A 213 -0.49 2.80 6.20
CA LEU A 213 0.11 3.13 7.50
C LEU A 213 -0.65 4.23 8.24
N PHE A 214 -1.12 5.27 7.53
CA PHE A 214 -1.65 6.47 8.16
C PHE A 214 -3.16 6.64 8.06
N LEU A 215 -3.79 6.17 6.99
CA LEU A 215 -5.22 6.40 6.77
C LEU A 215 -6.13 5.20 7.07
N LYS A 216 -5.58 3.97 7.14
CA LYS A 216 -6.36 2.74 7.40
C LYS A 216 -5.62 1.75 8.29
N PRO A 217 -5.15 2.15 9.48
CA PRO A 217 -4.50 1.21 10.40
C PRO A 217 -5.45 0.07 10.83
N ASP A 218 -6.76 0.31 10.90
CA ASP A 218 -7.73 -0.67 11.39
C ASP A 218 -8.12 -1.74 10.33
N LYS A 219 -8.16 -1.38 9.03
CA LYS A 219 -8.52 -2.35 7.97
C LYS A 219 -7.42 -3.36 7.62
N VAL A 220 -6.18 -3.07 7.94
CA VAL A 220 -5.06 -4.01 7.73
C VAL A 220 -5.10 -5.13 8.76
N ASN A 221 -5.40 -4.78 10.01
CA ASN A 221 -5.62 -5.77 11.07
C ASN A 221 -6.88 -6.62 10.79
N GLU A 222 -7.93 -6.03 10.20
CA GLU A 222 -9.14 -6.73 9.82
C GLU A 222 -8.91 -7.75 8.68
N LYS A 223 -8.02 -7.42 7.74
CA LYS A 223 -7.69 -8.30 6.61
C LYS A 223 -6.68 -9.38 6.97
N LEU A 224 -5.73 -9.08 7.88
CA LEU A 224 -4.81 -10.08 8.44
C LEU A 224 -5.57 -11.10 9.28
N ALA A 225 -6.53 -10.67 10.09
CA ALA A 225 -7.44 -11.57 10.80
C ALA A 225 -8.30 -12.40 9.83
N GLY A 226 -8.70 -11.86 8.68
CA GLY A 226 -9.48 -12.57 7.67
C GLY A 226 -8.68 -13.54 6.78
N GLU A 227 -7.37 -13.30 6.57
CA GLU A 227 -6.51 -14.18 5.77
C GLU A 227 -5.98 -15.38 6.57
N GLU A 228 -5.73 -15.22 7.87
CA GLU A 228 -5.48 -16.33 8.80
C GLU A 228 -6.71 -17.26 8.91
N TYR A 229 -7.92 -16.70 8.68
CA TYR A 229 -9.20 -17.39 8.71
C TYR A 229 -9.44 -18.35 7.53
N MET A 230 -8.85 -18.11 6.36
CA MET A 230 -9.03 -18.96 5.17
C MET A 230 -8.23 -20.27 5.21
N GLY A 231 -7.28 -20.42 6.13
CA GLY A 231 -6.49 -21.64 6.30
C GLY A 231 -7.19 -22.77 7.08
N TYR A 232 -8.26 -22.47 7.82
CA TYR A 232 -8.97 -23.44 8.66
C TYR A 232 -10.41 -23.66 8.22
N LYS A 233 -10.59 -24.48 7.20
CA LYS A 233 -11.89 -24.86 6.63
C LYS A 233 -12.72 -25.84 7.49
N SER A 234 -12.35 -26.12 8.75
CA SER A 234 -12.95 -27.26 9.48
C SER A 234 -13.72 -26.97 10.79
N SER A 235 -13.90 -25.71 11.21
CA SER A 235 -14.68 -25.48 12.44
C SER A 235 -15.50 -24.18 12.38
N PHE A 236 -16.59 -24.18 11.66
CA PHE A 236 -17.63 -23.16 11.81
C PHE A 236 -18.41 -23.39 13.10
N LEU A 237 -18.48 -22.34 13.96
CA LEU A 237 -19.37 -22.35 15.11
C LEU A 237 -20.84 -22.47 14.64
N ASN A 238 -21.58 -23.37 15.24
CA ASN A 238 -23.04 -23.40 15.09
C ASN A 238 -23.66 -22.20 15.85
N SER A 239 -24.94 -21.91 15.63
CA SER A 239 -25.63 -20.77 16.25
C SER A 239 -25.62 -20.82 17.78
N VAL A 240 -25.76 -21.97 18.37
CA VAL A 240 -25.79 -22.18 19.83
C VAL A 240 -24.41 -21.90 20.45
N GLN A 241 -23.37 -22.42 19.83
CA GLN A 241 -21.98 -22.15 20.27
C GLN A 241 -21.59 -20.68 20.11
N LEU A 242 -22.03 -20.04 19.01
CA LEU A 242 -21.80 -18.63 18.73
C LEU A 242 -22.39 -17.76 19.85
N GLU A 243 -23.61 -18.02 20.24
CA GLU A 243 -24.33 -17.31 21.29
C GLU A 243 -23.73 -17.57 22.68
N ALA A 244 -23.43 -18.84 23.00
CA ALA A 244 -22.74 -19.17 24.26
C ALA A 244 -21.39 -18.48 24.43
N TYR A 245 -20.60 -18.42 23.35
CA TYR A 245 -19.33 -17.69 23.39
C TYR A 245 -19.53 -16.17 23.46
N ALA A 246 -20.53 -15.63 22.77
CA ALA A 246 -20.86 -14.21 22.88
C ALA A 246 -21.24 -13.81 24.31
N MET A 247 -22.11 -14.58 24.98
CA MET A 247 -22.45 -14.36 26.40
C MET A 247 -21.21 -14.42 27.31
N LYS A 248 -20.31 -15.38 27.07
CA LYS A 248 -19.07 -15.51 27.85
C LYS A 248 -18.14 -14.31 27.68
N ILE A 249 -18.01 -13.83 26.45
CA ILE A 249 -17.23 -12.63 26.12
C ILE A 249 -17.85 -11.39 26.76
N THR A 250 -19.16 -11.19 26.64
CA THR A 250 -19.87 -10.06 27.24
C THR A 250 -19.69 -10.05 28.76
N LYS A 251 -19.85 -11.22 29.41
CA LYS A 251 -19.63 -11.35 30.87
C LYS A 251 -18.19 -11.00 31.26
N TYR A 252 -17.22 -11.41 30.47
CA TYR A 252 -15.80 -11.10 30.74
C TYR A 252 -15.53 -9.60 30.53
N LEU A 253 -16.06 -8.98 29.47
CA LEU A 253 -15.87 -7.58 29.16
C LEU A 253 -16.68 -6.62 30.06
N ASN A 254 -17.62 -7.11 30.86
CA ASN A 254 -18.24 -6.33 31.92
C ASN A 254 -17.30 -6.04 33.11
N THR A 255 -16.12 -6.66 33.14
CA THR A 255 -15.02 -6.27 34.00
C THR A 255 -14.14 -5.28 33.28
N ASP A 256 -13.56 -4.30 33.95
CA ASP A 256 -12.77 -3.22 33.32
C ASP A 256 -11.44 -3.67 32.71
N THR A 257 -11.27 -4.98 32.51
CA THR A 257 -10.05 -5.58 31.91
C THR A 257 -9.70 -5.04 30.53
N TYR A 258 -10.70 -4.61 29.76
CA TYR A 258 -10.50 -4.01 28.43
C TYR A 258 -9.86 -2.60 28.47
N LEU A 259 -9.82 -1.96 29.65
CA LEU A 259 -9.18 -0.67 29.87
C LEU A 259 -7.65 -0.81 30.01
N ASP A 260 -7.14 -2.02 30.24
CA ASP A 260 -5.71 -2.23 30.23
C ASP A 260 -5.12 -1.97 28.81
N ILE A 261 -4.07 -1.16 28.77
CA ILE A 261 -3.38 -0.77 27.52
C ILE A 261 -2.78 -1.97 26.78
N THR A 262 -2.51 -3.07 27.50
CA THR A 262 -1.95 -4.32 26.95
C THR A 262 -3.03 -5.30 26.52
N PHE A 263 -4.32 -5.01 26.80
CA PHE A 263 -5.42 -5.91 26.46
C PHE A 263 -5.45 -6.27 24.98
N SER A 264 -5.52 -7.55 24.71
CA SER A 264 -5.41 -8.11 23.35
C SER A 264 -6.33 -9.32 23.15
N LEU A 265 -6.53 -9.72 21.89
CA LEU A 265 -7.26 -10.94 21.56
C LEU A 265 -6.62 -12.20 22.17
N GLU A 266 -5.29 -12.18 22.37
CA GLU A 266 -4.53 -13.22 23.03
C GLU A 266 -4.93 -13.36 24.50
N ILE A 267 -5.02 -12.25 25.22
CA ILE A 267 -5.43 -12.21 26.63
C ILE A 267 -6.87 -12.70 26.74
N LEU A 268 -7.78 -12.18 25.92
CA LEU A 268 -9.17 -12.62 25.89
C LEU A 268 -9.30 -14.14 25.61
N SER A 269 -8.52 -14.66 24.65
CA SER A 269 -8.50 -16.09 24.33
C SER A 269 -8.03 -16.95 25.50
N ARG A 270 -6.96 -16.55 26.15
CA ARG A 270 -6.40 -17.24 27.30
C ARG A 270 -7.39 -17.29 28.48
N ASP A 271 -7.97 -16.14 28.81
CA ASP A 271 -8.77 -15.98 30.03
C ASP A 271 -10.19 -16.56 29.84
N THR A 272 -10.73 -16.43 28.63
CA THR A 272 -12.02 -17.07 28.31
C THR A 272 -11.89 -18.54 27.90
N ARG A 273 -10.68 -19.04 27.64
CA ARG A 273 -10.43 -20.38 27.07
C ARG A 273 -11.18 -20.62 25.75
N ILE A 274 -11.43 -19.57 24.98
CA ILE A 274 -12.01 -19.64 23.64
C ILE A 274 -10.89 -19.48 22.63
N PRO A 275 -10.69 -20.42 21.69
CA PRO A 275 -9.67 -20.29 20.66
C PRO A 275 -9.81 -18.99 19.86
N LYS A 276 -8.68 -18.34 19.51
CA LYS A 276 -8.68 -17.05 18.78
C LYS A 276 -9.55 -17.06 17.52
N HIS A 277 -9.52 -18.15 16.77
CA HIS A 277 -10.33 -18.28 15.55
C HIS A 277 -11.84 -18.30 15.84
N HIS A 278 -12.27 -18.86 16.97
CA HIS A 278 -13.66 -18.78 17.42
C HIS A 278 -14.01 -17.37 17.92
N LEU A 279 -13.11 -16.71 18.64
CA LEU A 279 -13.31 -15.31 19.04
C LEU A 279 -13.52 -14.42 17.81
N SER A 280 -12.69 -14.56 16.79
CA SER A 280 -12.82 -13.80 15.54
C SER A 280 -14.18 -14.06 14.86
N GLN A 281 -14.69 -15.32 14.88
CA GLN A 281 -16.02 -15.64 14.38
C GLN A 281 -17.13 -14.96 15.19
N VAL A 282 -17.01 -14.95 16.51
CA VAL A 282 -18.01 -14.31 17.40
C VAL A 282 -18.04 -12.80 17.14
N PHE A 283 -16.88 -12.14 17.13
CA PHE A 283 -16.84 -10.70 16.85
C PHE A 283 -17.45 -10.37 15.48
N THR A 284 -17.09 -11.09 14.43
CA THR A 284 -17.59 -10.81 13.08
C THR A 284 -19.07 -11.17 12.90
N ARG A 285 -19.50 -12.32 13.40
CA ARG A 285 -20.84 -12.87 13.11
C ARG A 285 -21.90 -12.41 14.12
N TYR A 286 -21.54 -12.27 15.41
CA TYR A 286 -22.46 -11.89 16.47
C TYR A 286 -22.42 -10.38 16.72
N PHE A 287 -21.24 -9.83 17.08
CA PHE A 287 -21.09 -8.39 17.36
C PHE A 287 -20.99 -7.52 16.10
N LYS A 288 -20.97 -8.11 14.89
CA LYS A 288 -20.95 -7.42 13.58
C LYS A 288 -19.77 -6.46 13.39
N CYS A 289 -18.69 -6.63 14.12
CA CYS A 289 -17.47 -5.85 14.02
C CYS A 289 -16.24 -6.71 14.39
N ASN A 290 -15.03 -6.20 14.19
CA ASN A 290 -13.84 -6.89 14.65
C ASN A 290 -13.52 -6.59 16.13
N PHE A 291 -12.63 -7.39 16.74
CA PHE A 291 -12.20 -7.25 18.13
C PHE A 291 -11.75 -5.82 18.46
N THR A 292 -10.85 -5.24 17.66
CA THR A 292 -10.29 -3.91 17.93
C THR A 292 -11.37 -2.84 17.91
N LYS A 293 -12.30 -2.89 16.94
CA LYS A 293 -13.40 -1.94 16.85
C LYS A 293 -14.33 -2.05 18.05
N TYR A 294 -14.63 -3.27 18.48
CA TYR A 294 -15.49 -3.51 19.64
C TYR A 294 -14.85 -2.99 20.93
N ILE A 295 -13.57 -3.28 21.16
CA ILE A 295 -12.86 -2.79 22.33
C ILE A 295 -12.73 -1.27 22.33
N ASN A 296 -12.44 -0.66 21.16
CA ASN A 296 -12.40 0.80 21.04
C ASN A 296 -13.77 1.44 21.31
N LEU A 297 -14.88 0.78 20.90
CA LEU A 297 -16.22 1.25 21.23
C LEU A 297 -16.43 1.28 22.75
N LEU A 298 -16.13 0.19 23.46
CA LEU A 298 -16.26 0.12 24.91
C LEU A 298 -15.39 1.17 25.62
N ARG A 299 -14.16 1.38 25.14
CA ARG A 299 -13.24 2.39 25.66
C ARG A 299 -13.75 3.82 25.46
N ILE A 300 -14.38 4.12 24.34
CA ILE A 300 -14.98 5.42 24.07
C ILE A 300 -16.26 5.60 24.88
N ASP A 301 -17.08 4.56 25.04
CA ASP A 301 -18.27 4.59 25.91
C ASP A 301 -17.85 4.89 27.36
N TYR A 302 -16.78 4.26 27.85
CA TYR A 302 -16.21 4.54 29.16
C TYR A 302 -15.68 5.98 29.24
N ALA A 303 -15.04 6.50 28.19
CA ALA A 303 -14.59 7.89 28.15
C ALA A 303 -15.77 8.87 28.24
N CYS A 304 -16.88 8.59 27.54
CA CYS A 304 -18.10 9.40 27.63
C CYS A 304 -18.66 9.40 29.06
N MET A 305 -18.73 8.25 29.70
CA MET A 305 -19.21 8.12 31.05
C MET A 305 -18.36 8.95 32.06
N ILE A 306 -17.03 9.01 31.88
CA ILE A 306 -16.18 9.88 32.68
C ILE A 306 -16.42 11.35 32.36
N LEU A 307 -16.53 11.71 31.08
CA LEU A 307 -16.78 13.08 30.63
C LEU A 307 -18.16 13.63 31.08
N GLU A 308 -19.12 12.77 31.38
CA GLU A 308 -20.46 13.10 31.88
C GLU A 308 -20.51 13.27 33.40
N GLN A 309 -19.43 13.01 34.13
CA GLN A 309 -19.40 13.27 35.59
C GLN A 309 -19.37 14.77 35.89
N GLN A 310 -20.17 15.22 36.89
CA GLN A 310 -20.24 16.64 37.25
C GLN A 310 -18.88 17.16 37.73
N ASP A 311 -18.12 16.37 38.46
CA ASP A 311 -16.82 16.72 39.05
C ASP A 311 -15.64 16.52 38.10
N PHE A 312 -15.89 16.32 36.81
CA PHE A 312 -14.79 16.09 35.84
C PHE A 312 -13.96 17.39 35.70
N SER A 313 -12.81 17.38 36.37
CA SER A 313 -11.80 18.46 36.31
C SER A 313 -10.47 17.98 35.70
N ASP A 314 -10.39 16.71 35.30
CA ASP A 314 -9.19 16.11 34.74
C ASP A 314 -8.83 16.66 33.37
N ASN A 315 -7.52 16.67 33.08
CA ASN A 315 -7.05 16.93 31.74
C ASN A 315 -7.45 15.76 30.82
N VAL A 316 -7.91 16.05 29.62
CA VAL A 316 -8.23 15.05 28.59
C VAL A 316 -7.05 14.09 28.33
N ASP A 317 -5.83 14.54 28.58
CA ASP A 317 -4.63 13.72 28.47
C ASP A 317 -4.61 12.53 29.45
N ASN A 318 -5.05 12.74 30.68
CA ASN A 318 -5.17 11.68 31.69
C ASN A 318 -6.30 10.70 31.34
N LEU A 319 -7.35 11.19 30.69
CA LEU A 319 -8.46 10.37 30.22
C LEU A 319 -8.02 9.33 29.17
N VAL A 320 -7.09 9.70 28.28
CA VAL A 320 -6.56 8.80 27.23
C VAL A 320 -5.98 7.52 27.84
N GLU A 321 -5.18 7.67 28.89
CA GLU A 321 -4.53 6.55 29.58
C GLU A 321 -5.54 5.74 30.39
N LYS A 322 -6.43 6.39 31.14
CA LYS A 322 -7.52 5.75 31.90
C LYS A 322 -8.44 4.90 31.02
N CYS A 323 -8.63 5.31 29.75
CA CYS A 323 -9.43 4.56 28.78
C CYS A 323 -8.63 3.48 28.01
N GLY A 324 -7.38 3.23 28.37
CA GLY A 324 -6.54 2.17 27.78
C GLY A 324 -6.03 2.44 26.39
N PHE A 325 -6.00 3.70 25.92
CA PHE A 325 -5.44 4.03 24.61
C PHE A 325 -3.93 4.25 24.69
N LYS A 326 -3.19 3.69 23.72
CA LYS A 326 -1.72 3.82 23.63
C LYS A 326 -1.25 5.22 23.19
N SER A 327 -2.11 6.02 22.57
CA SER A 327 -1.75 7.36 22.11
C SER A 327 -2.98 8.26 22.01
N LYS A 328 -2.76 9.56 22.25
CA LYS A 328 -3.76 10.61 22.08
C LYS A 328 -4.36 10.59 20.66
N ALA A 329 -3.53 10.45 19.64
CA ALA A 329 -3.97 10.42 18.24
C ALA A 329 -4.98 9.29 17.98
N SER A 330 -4.75 8.09 18.54
CA SER A 330 -5.69 6.96 18.43
C SER A 330 -6.99 7.24 19.17
N PHE A 331 -6.92 7.79 20.38
CA PHE A 331 -8.09 8.16 21.17
C PHE A 331 -8.97 9.18 20.45
N TYR A 332 -8.42 10.33 20.08
CA TYR A 332 -9.16 11.40 19.40
C TYR A 332 -9.79 10.95 18.08
N ARG A 333 -9.06 10.16 17.30
CA ARG A 333 -9.58 9.59 16.05
C ARG A 333 -10.77 8.66 16.29
N ASN A 334 -10.69 7.75 17.27
CA ASN A 334 -11.79 6.84 17.57
C ASN A 334 -12.97 7.57 18.20
N PHE A 335 -12.71 8.56 19.06
CA PHE A 335 -13.75 9.39 19.67
C PHE A 335 -14.54 10.14 18.59
N ASN A 336 -13.84 10.85 17.70
CA ASN A 336 -14.49 11.57 16.59
C ASN A 336 -15.25 10.62 15.65
N LEU A 337 -14.67 9.45 15.34
CA LEU A 337 -15.32 8.46 14.48
C LEU A 337 -16.64 7.91 15.09
N LEU A 338 -16.71 7.76 16.40
CA LEU A 338 -17.83 7.13 17.10
C LEU A 338 -18.86 8.15 17.62
N ARG A 339 -18.43 9.38 17.93
CA ARG A 339 -19.29 10.44 18.49
C ARG A 339 -19.50 11.65 17.58
N GLY A 340 -18.72 11.77 16.47
CA GLY A 340 -18.84 12.87 15.52
C GLY A 340 -18.23 14.19 15.98
N CYS A 341 -17.63 14.24 17.18
CA CYS A 341 -17.05 15.45 17.78
C CYS A 341 -15.80 15.12 18.60
N THR A 342 -15.07 16.13 19.05
CA THR A 342 -13.94 15.95 19.96
C THR A 342 -14.41 15.68 21.40
N PRO A 343 -13.57 15.10 22.28
CA PRO A 343 -13.92 14.88 23.70
C PRO A 343 -14.31 16.17 24.42
N LEU A 344 -13.64 17.28 24.09
CA LEU A 344 -13.94 18.59 24.69
C LEU A 344 -15.29 19.15 24.22
N GLU A 345 -15.58 19.07 22.93
CA GLU A 345 -16.88 19.47 22.36
C GLU A 345 -18.01 18.60 22.93
N TYR A 346 -17.77 17.30 23.11
CA TYR A 346 -18.72 16.39 23.76
C TYR A 346 -19.04 16.84 25.19
N ARG A 347 -18.04 17.16 26.02
CA ARG A 347 -18.20 17.64 27.37
C ARG A 347 -18.97 18.97 27.41
N GLN A 348 -18.62 19.91 26.53
CA GLN A 348 -19.29 21.21 26.46
C GLN A 348 -20.77 21.03 26.11
N SER A 349 -21.12 20.22 25.13
CA SER A 349 -22.51 19.96 24.76
C SER A 349 -23.29 19.29 25.87
N TRP A 350 -22.66 18.37 26.64
CA TRP A 350 -23.29 17.73 27.78
C TRP A 350 -23.62 18.75 28.89
N ILE A 351 -22.68 19.65 29.24
CA ILE A 351 -22.90 20.72 30.26
C ILE A 351 -24.06 21.63 29.84
N VAL A 352 -24.09 22.08 28.58
CA VAL A 352 -25.17 22.96 28.09
C VAL A 352 -26.53 22.25 28.18
N ASN A 353 -26.61 20.98 27.86
CA ASN A 353 -27.83 20.19 27.94
C ASN A 353 -28.30 20.01 29.40
N GLN A 354 -27.41 19.85 30.35
CA GLN A 354 -27.76 19.75 31.78
C GLN A 354 -28.34 21.09 32.30
N LEU A 355 -27.66 22.20 32.00
CA LEU A 355 -28.14 23.53 32.40
C LEU A 355 -29.51 23.88 31.81
N SER A 356 -29.78 23.46 30.60
CA SER A 356 -31.07 23.68 29.95
C SER A 356 -32.19 22.79 30.52
N SER A 357 -31.89 21.60 30.99
CA SER A 357 -32.86 20.72 31.69
C SER A 357 -33.23 21.29 33.06
N GLU A 358 -32.24 21.73 33.84
CA GLU A 358 -32.47 22.33 35.16
C GLU A 358 -33.27 23.64 35.10
N SER A 359 -33.07 24.45 34.05
CA SER A 359 -33.85 25.69 33.85
C SER A 359 -35.30 25.43 33.46
N ASN A 360 -35.62 24.31 32.81
CA ASN A 360 -36.98 23.94 32.47
C ASN A 360 -37.76 23.36 33.66
N ASP A 361 -37.10 22.67 34.59
CA ASP A 361 -37.74 22.15 35.81
C ASP A 361 -38.07 23.26 36.80
N LEU A 362 -37.30 24.36 36.83
CA LEU A 362 -37.57 25.54 37.67
C LEU A 362 -38.66 26.46 37.13
N SER A 363 -39.14 26.25 35.92
CA SER A 363 -40.20 27.05 35.29
C SER A 363 -41.61 26.43 35.45
N HIS A 364 -41.74 25.28 36.10
CA HIS A 364 -42.98 24.54 36.31
C HIS A 364 -43.45 24.49 37.79
N ASP A 365 -42.73 25.13 38.71
CA ASP A 365 -43.16 25.39 40.09
C ASP A 365 -43.58 26.87 40.22
#